data_3c9f14e0607d2163b92f31a8249c6677
#
_entry.id   3c9f14e0607d2163b92f31a8249c6677
#
_cell.length_a   1.000
_cell.length_b   1.000
_cell.length_c   1.000
_cell.angle_alpha   90.00
_cell.angle_beta   90.00
_cell.angle_gamma   90.00
#
_symmetry.space_group_name_H-M   'P 1'
#
loop_
_entity.id
_entity.type
_entity.pdbx_description
1 polymer ?
#
loop_
_entity_poly.entity_id
_entity_poly.type
_entity_poly.pdbx_seq_one_letter_code
_entity_poly.pdbx_strand_id
1 'polypeptide(L)'
;MSRTMSFLIFFSVVFTVYFLANWYLYRHINAGLPGGFQWRRIISVSLILIMLAFPLSRIWLSMHPSPVADGIFFAGALWMAMMLYLMMGFLLYDLLRLISLPFPDFRAGLRSDQVRSFVSLGVFGISFLLLAGGFINASIPKVNHLVIETAKRAGVDRLKMLVITDIHMGSIIGKGKVGKMVEMVNAQQADLVLLGGDMVDDDLRPVMRKDLGKFFARIEAPLGVYAVSGNHEHIGGADASLNYLAGYGVKVLRDTAVRLPEG
;
A
#
# COMPACT_ATOMS: atom_id res chain seq x y z
N MET A 1 -8.81 5.63 -30.92
CA MET A 1 -7.42 5.64 -30.42
C MET A 1 -7.00 4.20 -30.16
N SER A 2 -5.83 3.74 -30.61
CA SER A 2 -5.42 2.36 -30.34
C SER A 2 -5.14 2.16 -28.84
N ARG A 3 -5.37 0.95 -28.33
CA ARG A 3 -5.13 0.59 -26.91
C ARG A 3 -3.70 0.94 -26.48
N THR A 4 -2.73 0.72 -27.36
CA THR A 4 -1.32 1.07 -27.15
C THR A 4 -1.11 2.58 -26.98
N MET A 5 -1.77 3.42 -27.79
CA MET A 5 -1.67 4.87 -27.70
C MET A 5 -2.25 5.40 -26.38
N SER A 6 -3.39 4.85 -25.92
CA SER A 6 -3.96 5.19 -24.61
C SER A 6 -3.02 4.85 -23.45
N PHE A 7 -2.37 3.69 -23.53
CA PHE A 7 -1.36 3.28 -22.53
C PHE A 7 -0.15 4.22 -22.54
N LEU A 8 0.40 4.55 -23.69
CA LEU A 8 1.55 5.47 -23.81
C LEU A 8 1.22 6.85 -23.25
N ILE A 9 0.06 7.40 -23.59
CA ILE A 9 -0.38 8.71 -23.06
C ILE A 9 -0.54 8.64 -21.54
N PHE A 10 -1.21 7.61 -21.01
CA PHE A 10 -1.41 7.45 -19.58
C PHE A 10 -0.08 7.41 -18.82
N PHE A 11 0.84 6.54 -19.23
CA PHE A 11 2.13 6.42 -18.56
C PHE A 11 2.97 7.69 -18.72
N SER A 12 2.94 8.35 -19.90
CA SER A 12 3.65 9.62 -20.08
C SER A 12 3.16 10.70 -19.12
N VAL A 13 1.85 10.81 -18.91
CA VAL A 13 1.27 11.76 -17.93
C VAL A 13 1.69 11.38 -16.50
N VAL A 14 1.55 10.12 -16.12
CA VAL A 14 1.91 9.64 -14.77
C VAL A 14 3.39 9.91 -14.48
N PHE A 15 4.29 9.54 -15.38
CA PHE A 15 5.73 9.78 -15.20
C PHE A 15 6.08 11.27 -15.18
N THR A 16 5.42 12.09 -16.01
CA THR A 16 5.63 13.54 -16.00
C THR A 16 5.22 14.14 -14.65
N VAL A 17 4.02 13.80 -14.17
CA VAL A 17 3.54 14.27 -12.86
C VAL A 17 4.47 13.80 -11.74
N TYR A 18 4.87 12.53 -11.75
CA TYR A 18 5.80 11.97 -10.77
C TYR A 18 7.15 12.69 -10.78
N PHE A 19 7.71 12.93 -11.96
CA PHE A 19 8.97 13.67 -12.11
C PHE A 19 8.86 15.10 -11.60
N LEU A 20 7.80 15.84 -12.00
CA LEU A 20 7.60 17.23 -11.57
C LEU A 20 7.40 17.34 -10.05
N ALA A 21 6.64 16.42 -9.45
CA ALA A 21 6.46 16.35 -8.01
C ALA A 21 7.79 16.12 -7.28
N ASN A 22 8.57 15.13 -7.71
CA ASN A 22 9.88 14.86 -7.15
C ASN A 22 10.88 16.00 -7.36
N TRP A 23 10.85 16.66 -8.52
CA TRP A 23 11.67 17.85 -8.79
C TRP A 23 11.31 19.00 -7.85
N TYR A 24 10.03 19.25 -7.63
CA TYR A 24 9.54 20.25 -6.70
C TYR A 24 10.06 19.97 -5.28
N LEU A 25 9.90 18.75 -4.79
CA LEU A 25 10.40 18.33 -3.47
C LEU A 25 11.91 18.45 -3.36
N TYR A 26 12.62 17.97 -4.37
CA TYR A 26 14.08 18.08 -4.42
C TYR A 26 14.55 19.53 -4.26
N ARG A 27 13.92 20.47 -4.96
CA ARG A 27 14.24 21.90 -4.85
C ARG A 27 14.01 22.46 -3.45
N HIS A 28 12.88 22.14 -2.83
CA HIS A 28 12.55 22.61 -1.48
C HIS A 28 13.47 22.02 -0.43
N ILE A 29 13.69 20.74 -0.45
CA ILE A 29 14.59 20.04 0.49
C ILE A 29 16.01 20.60 0.37
N ASN A 30 16.56 20.69 -0.84
CA ASN A 30 17.90 21.23 -1.06
C ASN A 30 18.04 22.71 -0.64
N ALA A 31 17.01 23.51 -0.83
CA ALA A 31 17.00 24.91 -0.41
C ALA A 31 17.01 25.08 1.13
N GLY A 32 16.47 24.09 1.85
CA GLY A 32 16.44 24.06 3.31
C GLY A 32 17.63 23.37 3.97
N LEU A 33 18.54 22.74 3.21
CA LEU A 33 19.69 22.08 3.79
C LEU A 33 20.73 23.10 4.27
N PRO A 34 21.20 23.00 5.54
CA PRO A 34 22.28 23.84 6.04
C PRO A 34 23.57 23.58 5.29
N GLY A 35 24.38 24.63 5.14
CA GLY A 35 25.50 24.65 4.22
C GLY A 35 26.73 23.86 4.65
N GLY A 36 27.05 22.84 3.92
CA GLY A 36 28.33 22.14 3.84
C GLY A 36 28.30 21.31 2.57
N PHE A 37 29.20 21.54 1.63
CA PHE A 37 29.17 20.95 0.28
C PHE A 37 29.05 19.43 0.27
N GLN A 38 29.73 18.74 1.17
CA GLN A 38 29.75 17.27 1.20
C GLN A 38 28.39 16.66 1.62
N TRP A 39 27.79 17.17 2.69
CA TRP A 39 26.51 16.68 3.17
C TRP A 39 25.36 16.96 2.19
N ARG A 40 25.35 18.14 1.58
CA ARG A 40 24.33 18.47 0.55
C ARG A 40 24.40 17.50 -0.62
N ARG A 41 25.61 17.15 -1.08
CA ARG A 41 25.77 16.19 -2.18
C ARG A 41 25.27 14.80 -1.80
N ILE A 42 25.63 14.31 -0.62
CA ILE A 42 25.17 13.00 -0.13
C ILE A 42 23.63 12.96 -0.05
N ILE A 43 23.01 13.96 0.57
CA ILE A 43 21.56 14.03 0.69
C ILE A 43 20.89 14.13 -0.69
N SER A 44 21.42 14.95 -1.59
CA SER A 44 20.90 15.08 -2.96
C SER A 44 20.93 13.76 -3.72
N VAL A 45 22.05 13.03 -3.64
CA VAL A 45 22.19 11.71 -4.29
C VAL A 45 21.22 10.71 -3.64
N SER A 46 21.13 10.68 -2.31
CA SER A 46 20.20 9.79 -1.61
C SER A 46 18.74 10.07 -1.97
N LEU A 47 18.36 11.35 -2.09
CA LEU A 47 17.02 11.74 -2.55
C LEU A 47 16.75 11.25 -3.97
N ILE A 48 17.68 11.42 -4.90
CA ILE A 48 17.53 10.93 -6.27
C ILE A 48 17.37 9.41 -6.29
N LEU A 49 18.17 8.69 -5.53
CA LEU A 49 18.11 7.23 -5.45
C LEU A 49 16.76 6.75 -4.91
N ILE A 50 16.22 7.37 -3.85
CA ILE A 50 14.93 6.98 -3.30
C ILE A 50 13.76 7.36 -4.24
N MET A 51 13.85 8.50 -4.93
CA MET A 51 12.89 8.92 -5.96
C MET A 51 12.83 7.91 -7.10
N LEU A 52 13.95 7.33 -7.49
CA LEU A 52 14.02 6.32 -8.54
C LEU A 52 13.69 4.90 -8.06
N ALA A 53 13.69 4.66 -6.76
CA ALA A 53 13.52 3.32 -6.18
C ALA A 53 12.22 2.66 -6.62
N PHE A 54 11.07 3.37 -6.57
CA PHE A 54 9.78 2.81 -6.95
C PHE A 54 9.71 2.41 -8.44
N PRO A 55 9.93 3.31 -9.41
CA PRO A 55 9.84 2.93 -10.83
C PRO A 55 10.88 1.88 -11.24
N LEU A 56 12.12 1.98 -10.76
CA LEU A 56 13.16 1.02 -11.11
C LEU A 56 12.91 -0.36 -10.48
N SER A 57 12.42 -0.41 -9.25
CA SER A 57 12.10 -1.69 -8.62
C SER A 57 10.92 -2.41 -9.30
N ARG A 58 9.91 -1.70 -9.82
CA ARG A 58 8.82 -2.30 -10.61
C ARG A 58 9.37 -2.98 -11.87
N ILE A 59 10.28 -2.33 -12.58
CA ILE A 59 10.95 -2.91 -13.75
C ILE A 59 11.80 -4.12 -13.32
N TRP A 60 12.59 -3.98 -12.26
CA TRP A 60 13.42 -5.07 -11.76
C TRP A 60 12.60 -6.29 -11.32
N LEU A 61 11.53 -6.08 -10.54
CA LEU A 61 10.64 -7.16 -10.10
C LEU A 61 9.96 -7.89 -11.26
N SER A 62 9.66 -7.18 -12.37
CA SER A 62 9.08 -7.81 -13.56
C SER A 62 10.06 -8.77 -14.25
N MET A 63 11.36 -8.50 -14.18
CA MET A 63 12.43 -9.27 -14.84
C MET A 63 13.07 -10.30 -13.90
N HIS A 64 13.38 -9.88 -12.68
CA HIS A 64 14.15 -10.66 -11.69
C HIS A 64 13.56 -10.52 -10.27
N PRO A 65 12.48 -11.25 -9.96
CA PRO A 65 11.89 -11.23 -8.62
C PRO A 65 12.89 -11.72 -7.57
N SER A 66 13.23 -10.87 -6.60
CA SER A 66 14.21 -11.18 -5.55
C SER A 66 13.86 -10.46 -4.25
N PRO A 67 14.35 -10.94 -3.07
CA PRO A 67 14.15 -10.22 -1.80
C PRO A 67 14.73 -8.81 -1.80
N VAL A 68 15.84 -8.59 -2.54
CA VAL A 68 16.44 -7.26 -2.69
C VAL A 68 15.52 -6.33 -3.46
N ALA A 69 14.95 -6.80 -4.57
CA ALA A 69 13.99 -6.03 -5.36
C ALA A 69 12.73 -5.71 -4.56
N ASP A 70 12.22 -6.66 -3.74
CA ASP A 70 11.11 -6.41 -2.79
C ASP A 70 11.47 -5.29 -1.79
N GLY A 71 12.70 -5.28 -1.25
CA GLY A 71 13.17 -4.27 -0.31
C GLY A 71 13.24 -2.87 -0.94
N ILE A 72 13.77 -2.78 -2.16
CA ILE A 72 13.84 -1.51 -2.92
C ILE A 72 12.43 -1.03 -3.27
N PHE A 73 11.54 -1.94 -3.68
CA PHE A 73 10.14 -1.63 -3.95
C PHE A 73 9.44 -1.08 -2.70
N PHE A 74 9.63 -1.72 -1.56
CA PHE A 74 9.08 -1.25 -0.28
C PHE A 74 9.58 0.15 0.10
N ALA A 75 10.89 0.40 -0.02
CA ALA A 75 11.47 1.71 0.24
C ALA A 75 10.89 2.78 -0.73
N GLY A 76 10.75 2.44 -2.01
CA GLY A 76 10.12 3.32 -3.00
C GLY A 76 8.63 3.59 -2.72
N ALA A 77 7.88 2.59 -2.26
CA ALA A 77 6.48 2.75 -1.87
C ALA A 77 6.33 3.67 -0.64
N LEU A 78 7.23 3.53 0.36
CA LEU A 78 7.27 4.46 1.50
C LEU A 78 7.62 5.88 1.05
N TRP A 79 8.52 6.04 0.09
CA TRP A 79 8.82 7.35 -0.50
C TRP A 79 7.59 7.97 -1.16
N MET A 80 6.80 7.21 -1.92
CA MET A 80 5.58 7.72 -2.56
C MET A 80 4.57 8.23 -1.51
N ALA A 81 4.38 7.51 -0.40
CA ALA A 81 3.53 7.96 0.69
C ALA A 81 4.11 9.22 1.37
N MET A 82 5.44 9.26 1.61
CA MET A 82 6.13 10.41 2.17
C MET A 82 6.03 11.64 1.27
N MET A 83 6.13 11.45 -0.04
CA MET A 83 6.02 12.49 -1.07
C MET A 83 4.69 13.25 -0.95
N LEU A 84 3.58 12.57 -0.69
CA LEU A 84 2.28 13.21 -0.51
C LEU A 84 2.29 14.21 0.65
N TYR A 85 2.76 13.80 1.83
CA TYR A 85 2.81 14.68 3.01
C TYR A 85 3.81 15.82 2.83
N LEU A 86 4.97 15.54 2.25
CA LEU A 86 5.96 16.58 1.93
C LEU A 86 5.40 17.61 0.95
N MET A 87 4.69 17.19 -0.09
CA MET A 87 4.05 18.10 -1.02
C MET A 87 3.03 19.00 -0.31
N MET A 88 2.17 18.43 0.52
CA MET A 88 1.18 19.21 1.27
C MET A 88 1.86 20.28 2.14
N GLY A 89 2.92 19.90 2.86
CA GLY A 89 3.67 20.83 3.71
C GLY A 89 4.37 21.94 2.93
N PHE A 90 5.05 21.61 1.84
CA PHE A 90 5.73 22.62 1.03
C PHE A 90 4.77 23.50 0.21
N LEU A 91 3.66 22.95 -0.28
CA LEU A 91 2.62 23.76 -0.92
C LEU A 91 1.98 24.75 0.05
N LEU A 92 1.75 24.33 1.30
CA LEU A 92 1.29 25.26 2.35
C LEU A 92 2.30 26.37 2.60
N TYR A 93 3.59 26.03 2.67
CA TYR A 93 4.65 27.04 2.80
C TYR A 93 4.71 27.99 1.60
N ASP A 94 4.58 27.50 0.37
CA ASP A 94 4.54 28.35 -0.82
C ASP A 94 3.27 29.22 -0.87
N LEU A 95 2.15 28.70 -0.40
CA LEU A 95 0.91 29.48 -0.24
C LEU A 95 1.11 30.64 0.77
N LEU A 96 1.75 30.38 1.92
CA LEU A 96 2.10 31.42 2.88
C LEU A 96 3.01 32.48 2.28
N ARG A 97 4.00 32.05 1.47
CA ARG A 97 4.87 32.98 0.73
C ARG A 97 4.10 33.79 -0.33
N LEU A 98 3.10 33.23 -0.94
CA LEU A 98 2.21 33.95 -1.89
C LEU A 98 1.36 35.00 -1.14
N ILE A 99 0.73 34.61 -0.04
CA ILE A 99 -0.06 35.52 0.81
C ILE A 99 0.80 36.64 1.38
N SER A 100 2.09 36.40 1.62
CA SER A 100 3.04 37.41 2.14
C SER A 100 3.46 38.48 1.12
N LEU A 101 3.04 38.39 -0.14
CA LEU A 101 3.45 39.34 -1.19
C LEU A 101 3.20 40.82 -0.84
N PRO A 102 2.06 41.20 -0.20
CA PRO A 102 1.82 42.57 0.18
C PRO A 102 2.64 43.09 1.38
N PHE A 103 3.36 42.16 2.08
CA PHE A 103 4.08 42.49 3.33
C PHE A 103 5.58 42.23 3.13
N PRO A 104 6.37 43.25 2.70
CA PRO A 104 7.79 43.06 2.28
C PRO A 104 8.70 42.46 3.36
N ASP A 105 8.58 42.94 4.61
CA ASP A 105 9.42 42.46 5.73
C ASP A 105 9.10 41.01 6.12
N PHE A 106 7.83 40.71 6.21
CA PHE A 106 7.39 39.30 6.47
C PHE A 106 7.81 38.37 5.37
N ARG A 107 7.68 38.79 4.11
CA ARG A 107 8.14 38.03 2.94
C ARG A 107 9.66 37.84 2.96
N ALA A 108 10.44 38.82 3.35
CA ALA A 108 11.89 38.71 3.49
C ALA A 108 12.27 37.69 4.57
N GLY A 109 11.58 37.72 5.71
CA GLY A 109 11.72 36.74 6.77
C GLY A 109 11.46 35.30 6.30
N LEU A 110 10.33 35.06 5.60
CA LEU A 110 10.01 33.73 5.03
C LEU A 110 11.04 33.24 4.00
N ARG A 111 11.80 34.11 3.37
CA ARG A 111 12.83 33.78 2.38
C ARG A 111 14.21 33.58 2.97
N SER A 112 14.41 33.88 4.24
CA SER A 112 15.70 33.69 4.91
C SER A 112 16.11 32.22 4.92
N ASP A 113 17.40 31.96 4.86
CA ASP A 113 17.93 30.57 4.85
C ASP A 113 17.59 29.85 6.15
N GLN A 114 17.55 30.56 7.26
CA GLN A 114 17.18 30.02 8.56
C GLN A 114 15.72 29.51 8.57
N VAL A 115 14.77 30.32 8.09
CA VAL A 115 13.35 29.92 8.02
C VAL A 115 13.17 28.76 7.04
N ARG A 116 13.85 28.77 5.88
CA ARG A 116 13.79 27.66 4.94
C ARG A 116 14.26 26.36 5.57
N SER A 117 15.35 26.40 6.34
CA SER A 117 15.89 25.22 7.04
C SER A 117 14.91 24.70 8.09
N PHE A 118 14.33 25.60 8.92
CA PHE A 118 13.33 25.21 9.91
C PHE A 118 12.08 24.62 9.27
N VAL A 119 11.57 25.25 8.20
CA VAL A 119 10.40 24.74 7.47
C VAL A 119 10.70 23.37 6.87
N SER A 120 11.86 23.20 6.21
CA SER A 120 12.23 21.91 5.63
C SER A 120 12.34 20.82 6.67
N LEU A 121 12.98 21.08 7.81
CA LEU A 121 13.08 20.12 8.91
C LEU A 121 11.71 19.81 9.53
N GLY A 122 10.88 20.85 9.76
CA GLY A 122 9.54 20.71 10.31
C GLY A 122 8.63 19.89 9.40
N VAL A 123 8.58 20.25 8.11
CA VAL A 123 7.78 19.51 7.11
C VAL A 123 8.25 18.06 7.01
N PHE A 124 9.56 17.82 6.96
CA PHE A 124 10.09 16.46 6.91
C PHE A 124 9.77 15.67 8.19
N GLY A 125 9.97 16.27 9.36
CA GLY A 125 9.69 15.63 10.65
C GLY A 125 8.22 15.28 10.82
N ILE A 126 7.31 16.22 10.51
CA ILE A 126 5.86 15.97 10.58
C ILE A 126 5.45 14.89 9.57
N SER A 127 5.94 14.97 8.32
CA SER A 127 5.64 13.97 7.31
C SER A 127 6.11 12.57 7.72
N PHE A 128 7.30 12.48 8.31
CA PHE A 128 7.83 11.22 8.83
C PHE A 128 6.98 10.66 9.99
N LEU A 129 6.57 11.51 10.93
CA LEU A 129 5.73 11.09 12.05
C LEU A 129 4.34 10.63 11.57
N LEU A 130 3.75 11.33 10.61
CA LEU A 130 2.47 10.92 10.00
C LEU A 130 2.60 9.59 9.26
N LEU A 131 3.67 9.42 8.49
CA LEU A 131 3.94 8.16 7.79
C LEU A 131 4.17 7.01 8.78
N ALA A 132 5.00 7.21 9.79
CA ALA A 132 5.30 6.19 10.79
C ALA A 132 4.05 5.81 11.60
N GLY A 133 3.28 6.80 12.06
CA GLY A 133 2.01 6.58 12.76
C GLY A 133 0.99 5.85 11.89
N GLY A 134 0.82 6.26 10.64
CA GLY A 134 -0.05 5.59 9.67
C GLY A 134 0.39 4.16 9.39
N PHE A 135 1.69 3.93 9.21
CA PHE A 135 2.23 2.59 8.98
C PHE A 135 2.03 1.65 10.18
N ILE A 136 2.24 2.16 11.40
CA ILE A 136 1.98 1.40 12.63
C ILE A 136 0.49 1.07 12.74
N ASN A 137 -0.38 2.06 12.57
CA ASN A 137 -1.83 1.85 12.63
C ASN A 137 -2.32 0.85 11.59
N ALA A 138 -1.86 0.95 10.35
CA ALA A 138 -2.19 0.01 9.27
C ALA A 138 -1.62 -1.40 9.48
N SER A 139 -0.60 -1.56 10.34
CA SER A 139 0.00 -2.86 10.65
C SER A 139 -0.74 -3.63 11.75
N ILE A 140 -1.74 -3.01 12.39
CA ILE A 140 -2.53 -3.58 13.48
C ILE A 140 -3.97 -3.78 12.97
N PRO A 141 -4.31 -4.95 12.42
CA PRO A 141 -5.67 -5.22 11.98
C PRO A 141 -6.63 -5.25 13.18
N LYS A 142 -7.87 -4.84 12.94
CA LYS A 142 -8.92 -4.78 13.97
C LYS A 142 -10.06 -5.70 13.58
N VAL A 143 -10.61 -6.40 14.55
CA VAL A 143 -11.83 -7.19 14.38
C VAL A 143 -13.02 -6.33 14.77
N ASN A 144 -13.97 -6.19 13.84
CA ASN A 144 -15.24 -5.52 14.07
C ASN A 144 -16.33 -6.59 14.21
N HIS A 145 -17.14 -6.51 15.25
CA HIS A 145 -18.26 -7.42 15.48
C HIS A 145 -19.56 -6.78 15.03
N LEU A 146 -20.29 -7.49 14.18
CA LEU A 146 -21.62 -7.10 13.72
C LEU A 146 -22.59 -8.23 14.03
N VAL A 147 -23.70 -7.93 14.67
CA VAL A 147 -24.80 -8.89 14.89
C VAL A 147 -25.92 -8.57 13.90
N ILE A 148 -26.29 -9.56 13.10
CA ILE A 148 -27.39 -9.47 12.13
C ILE A 148 -28.48 -10.45 12.55
N GLU A 149 -29.63 -9.92 12.92
CA GLU A 149 -30.80 -10.74 13.22
C GLU A 149 -31.62 -10.96 11.93
N THR A 150 -32.07 -12.19 11.72
CA THR A 150 -32.89 -12.55 10.56
C THR A 150 -34.11 -13.39 11.02
N ALA A 151 -35.25 -13.11 10.44
CA ALA A 151 -36.44 -13.91 10.66
C ALA A 151 -36.45 -15.21 9.84
N LYS A 152 -35.50 -15.39 8.91
CA LYS A 152 -35.39 -16.61 8.09
C LYS A 152 -34.79 -17.75 8.93
N ARG A 153 -35.42 -18.90 8.92
CA ARG A 153 -34.84 -20.11 9.53
C ARG A 153 -33.72 -20.66 8.67
N ALA A 154 -32.53 -20.75 9.25
CA ALA A 154 -31.32 -21.21 8.56
C ALA A 154 -30.85 -22.61 9.01
N GLY A 155 -31.68 -23.35 9.76
CA GLY A 155 -31.31 -24.68 10.30
C GLY A 155 -30.33 -24.62 11.48
N VAL A 156 -29.80 -23.45 11.79
CA VAL A 156 -28.93 -23.18 12.94
C VAL A 156 -29.41 -21.92 13.67
N ASP A 157 -29.29 -21.91 14.99
CA ASP A 157 -29.71 -20.77 15.82
C ASP A 157 -28.73 -19.60 15.69
N ARG A 158 -27.46 -19.89 15.40
CA ARG A 158 -26.38 -18.91 15.29
C ARG A 158 -25.34 -19.40 14.30
N LEU A 159 -24.89 -18.51 13.42
CA LEU A 159 -23.78 -18.72 12.50
C LEU A 159 -22.73 -17.61 12.71
N LYS A 160 -21.50 -17.98 13.04
CA LYS A 160 -20.39 -17.03 13.17
C LYS A 160 -19.61 -16.99 11.87
N MET A 161 -19.78 -15.90 11.14
CA MET A 161 -19.12 -15.66 9.86
C MET A 161 -17.98 -14.65 10.03
N LEU A 162 -16.81 -14.95 9.52
CA LEU A 162 -15.71 -13.99 9.42
C LEU A 162 -15.53 -13.58 7.96
N VAL A 163 -15.54 -12.28 7.72
CA VAL A 163 -15.30 -11.71 6.38
C VAL A 163 -13.97 -10.98 6.37
N ILE A 164 -13.14 -11.27 5.39
CA ILE A 164 -11.83 -10.63 5.17
C ILE A 164 -11.77 -10.20 3.72
N THR A 165 -11.30 -8.98 3.48
CA THR A 165 -11.10 -8.41 2.15
C THR A 165 -9.80 -7.61 2.13
N ASP A 166 -9.28 -7.30 0.96
CA ASP A 166 -8.17 -6.36 0.75
C ASP A 166 -6.86 -6.75 1.48
N ILE A 167 -6.49 -8.02 1.47
CA ILE A 167 -5.23 -8.48 2.08
C ILE A 167 -4.03 -8.00 1.26
N HIS A 168 -4.14 -7.98 -0.06
CA HIS A 168 -3.07 -7.58 -0.99
C HIS A 168 -1.74 -8.29 -0.74
N MET A 169 -1.77 -9.63 -0.66
CA MET A 169 -0.54 -10.42 -0.54
C MET A 169 0.39 -10.15 -1.70
N GLY A 170 1.67 -9.95 -1.40
CA GLY A 170 2.63 -9.62 -2.45
C GLY A 170 4.02 -9.30 -1.91
N SER A 171 4.66 -8.31 -2.51
CA SER A 171 5.99 -7.86 -2.09
C SER A 171 5.98 -7.22 -0.70
N ILE A 172 4.94 -6.45 -0.36
CA ILE A 172 4.81 -5.71 0.91
C ILE A 172 4.14 -6.56 2.00
N ILE A 173 3.03 -7.23 1.66
CA ILE A 173 2.30 -8.09 2.59
C ILE A 173 2.81 -9.51 2.44
N GLY A 174 3.80 -9.87 3.25
CA GLY A 174 4.47 -11.16 3.21
C GLY A 174 4.14 -12.05 4.42
N LYS A 175 4.98 -13.08 4.61
CA LYS A 175 4.78 -14.16 5.60
C LYS A 175 4.39 -13.70 7.00
N GLY A 176 5.08 -12.68 7.55
CA GLY A 176 4.83 -12.22 8.91
C GLY A 176 3.44 -11.61 9.09
N LYS A 177 2.97 -10.80 8.13
CA LYS A 177 1.64 -10.19 8.19
C LYS A 177 0.54 -11.21 7.92
N VAL A 178 0.70 -12.06 6.90
CA VAL A 178 -0.27 -13.11 6.56
C VAL A 178 -0.39 -14.14 7.68
N GLY A 179 0.74 -14.55 8.29
CA GLY A 179 0.73 -15.47 9.42
C GLY A 179 -0.03 -14.93 10.63
N LYS A 180 0.26 -13.69 11.04
CA LYS A 180 -0.47 -13.02 12.14
C LYS A 180 -1.96 -12.85 11.84
N MET A 181 -2.31 -12.56 10.58
CA MET A 181 -3.71 -12.48 10.18
C MET A 181 -4.41 -13.83 10.35
N VAL A 182 -3.81 -14.92 9.90
CA VAL A 182 -4.40 -16.26 10.05
C VAL A 182 -4.52 -16.66 11.52
N GLU A 183 -3.53 -16.36 12.36
CA GLU A 183 -3.63 -16.55 13.82
C GLU A 183 -4.82 -15.78 14.41
N MET A 184 -5.01 -14.53 13.98
CA MET A 184 -6.13 -13.71 14.42
C MET A 184 -7.48 -14.23 13.92
N VAL A 185 -7.54 -14.76 12.69
CA VAL A 185 -8.72 -15.43 12.12
C VAL A 185 -9.11 -16.64 12.97
N ASN A 186 -8.17 -17.53 13.26
CA ASN A 186 -8.42 -18.74 14.04
C ASN A 186 -8.83 -18.42 15.48
N ALA A 187 -8.26 -17.35 16.07
CA ALA A 187 -8.68 -16.87 17.38
C ALA A 187 -10.16 -16.43 17.45
N GLN A 188 -10.79 -16.12 16.30
CA GLN A 188 -12.20 -15.80 16.26
C GLN A 188 -13.09 -17.04 16.32
N GLN A 189 -12.59 -18.25 16.07
CA GLN A 189 -13.37 -19.50 16.06
C GLN A 189 -14.65 -19.34 15.20
N ALA A 190 -14.47 -18.91 13.96
CA ALA A 190 -15.57 -18.71 13.01
C ALA A 190 -16.01 -20.05 12.41
N ASP A 191 -17.34 -20.23 12.23
CA ASP A 191 -17.89 -21.40 11.55
C ASP A 191 -17.56 -21.36 10.05
N LEU A 192 -17.53 -20.16 9.48
CA LEU A 192 -17.35 -19.90 8.06
C LEU A 192 -16.41 -18.71 7.86
N VAL A 193 -15.47 -18.82 6.90
CA VAL A 193 -14.61 -17.70 6.50
C VAL A 193 -14.87 -17.34 5.04
N LEU A 194 -15.13 -16.06 4.80
CA LEU A 194 -15.35 -15.49 3.47
C LEU A 194 -14.19 -14.53 3.13
N LEU A 195 -13.52 -14.79 2.02
CA LEU A 195 -12.50 -13.94 1.44
C LEU A 195 -13.12 -13.10 0.33
N GLY A 196 -13.35 -11.82 0.60
CA GLY A 196 -14.16 -10.92 -0.20
C GLY A 196 -13.47 -10.27 -1.39
N GLY A 197 -12.37 -10.86 -1.89
CA GLY A 197 -11.56 -10.34 -3.00
C GLY A 197 -10.35 -9.54 -2.55
N ASP A 198 -9.49 -9.19 -3.49
CA ASP A 198 -8.22 -8.49 -3.32
C ASP A 198 -7.28 -9.19 -2.30
N MET A 199 -7.26 -10.53 -2.40
CA MET A 199 -6.37 -11.37 -1.58
C MET A 199 -4.93 -11.27 -2.06
N VAL A 200 -4.73 -11.22 -3.38
CA VAL A 200 -3.44 -11.10 -4.06
C VAL A 200 -3.34 -9.71 -4.67
N ASP A 201 -2.19 -9.08 -4.52
CA ASP A 201 -1.86 -7.83 -5.24
C ASP A 201 -1.72 -8.11 -6.75
N ASP A 202 -1.38 -7.12 -7.56
CA ASP A 202 -1.28 -7.22 -9.03
C ASP A 202 -0.40 -8.36 -9.54
N ASP A 203 0.51 -8.89 -8.72
CA ASP A 203 1.51 -9.87 -9.12
C ASP A 203 1.52 -11.10 -8.19
N LEU A 204 1.11 -12.24 -8.75
CA LEU A 204 1.10 -13.52 -8.02
C LEU A 204 2.52 -14.08 -7.74
N ARG A 205 3.55 -13.69 -8.52
CA ARG A 205 4.91 -14.25 -8.39
C ARG A 205 5.54 -14.09 -7.01
N PRO A 206 5.46 -12.93 -6.33
CA PRO A 206 5.94 -12.80 -4.95
C PRO A 206 5.19 -13.69 -3.97
N VAL A 207 3.88 -13.91 -4.18
CA VAL A 207 3.02 -14.76 -3.34
C VAL A 207 3.46 -16.22 -3.44
N MET A 208 3.65 -16.71 -4.67
CA MET A 208 4.14 -18.07 -4.95
C MET A 208 5.57 -18.27 -4.41
N ARG A 209 6.50 -17.34 -4.69
CA ARG A 209 7.88 -17.42 -4.23
C ARG A 209 7.98 -17.50 -2.71
N LYS A 210 7.12 -16.77 -2.00
CA LYS A 210 7.07 -16.74 -0.53
C LYS A 210 6.20 -17.87 0.04
N ASP A 211 5.53 -18.64 -0.80
CA ASP A 211 4.60 -19.71 -0.42
C ASP A 211 3.54 -19.22 0.58
N LEU A 212 2.87 -18.10 0.24
CA LEU A 212 1.92 -17.46 1.16
C LEU A 212 0.60 -18.23 1.24
N GLY A 213 0.24 -19.00 0.23
CA GLY A 213 -0.98 -19.82 0.21
C GLY A 213 -1.05 -20.81 1.37
N LYS A 214 0.10 -21.35 1.82
CA LYS A 214 0.15 -22.31 2.93
C LYS A 214 -0.44 -21.78 4.25
N PHE A 215 -0.48 -20.46 4.44
CA PHE A 215 -1.12 -19.89 5.62
C PHE A 215 -2.63 -20.05 5.57
N PHE A 216 -3.25 -19.99 4.38
CA PHE A 216 -4.69 -20.19 4.20
C PHE A 216 -5.11 -21.63 4.47
N ALA A 217 -4.26 -22.62 4.17
CA ALA A 217 -4.50 -24.00 4.54
C ALA A 217 -4.57 -24.23 6.07
N ARG A 218 -4.15 -23.26 6.86
CA ARG A 218 -4.19 -23.32 8.34
C ARG A 218 -5.40 -22.61 8.93
N ILE A 219 -6.29 -22.07 8.11
CA ILE A 219 -7.52 -21.43 8.58
C ILE A 219 -8.49 -22.54 9.04
N GLU A 220 -8.93 -22.41 10.28
CA GLU A 220 -9.85 -23.33 10.91
C GLU A 220 -11.28 -22.77 10.80
N ALA A 221 -12.09 -23.38 9.91
CA ALA A 221 -13.50 -23.01 9.71
C ALA A 221 -14.27 -24.29 9.33
N PRO A 222 -15.12 -24.83 10.23
CA PRO A 222 -15.84 -26.12 10.00
C PRO A 222 -16.67 -26.13 8.73
N LEU A 223 -17.33 -25.03 8.36
CA LEU A 223 -18.13 -24.91 7.15
C LEU A 223 -17.27 -24.53 5.92
N GLY A 224 -16.00 -24.21 6.13
CA GLY A 224 -15.02 -23.98 5.08
C GLY A 224 -14.63 -22.52 4.86
N VAL A 225 -13.63 -22.35 3.99
CA VAL A 225 -13.11 -21.06 3.54
C VAL A 225 -13.53 -20.85 2.11
N TYR A 226 -14.19 -19.75 1.81
CA TYR A 226 -14.67 -19.42 0.47
C TYR A 226 -14.08 -18.09 0.01
N ALA A 227 -13.81 -17.99 -1.29
CA ALA A 227 -13.24 -16.78 -1.89
C ALA A 227 -13.99 -16.35 -3.15
N VAL A 228 -14.05 -15.05 -3.36
CA VAL A 228 -14.41 -14.42 -4.63
C VAL A 228 -13.23 -13.58 -5.13
N SER A 229 -13.24 -13.21 -6.42
CA SER A 229 -12.25 -12.30 -6.98
C SER A 229 -12.58 -10.84 -6.65
N GLY A 230 -11.55 -10.02 -6.40
CA GLY A 230 -11.62 -8.57 -6.42
C GLY A 230 -11.02 -7.98 -7.70
N ASN A 231 -10.87 -6.66 -7.76
CA ASN A 231 -10.32 -6.00 -8.94
C ASN A 231 -8.81 -6.27 -9.12
N HIS A 232 -8.04 -6.48 -8.06
CA HIS A 232 -6.61 -6.78 -8.15
C HIS A 232 -6.35 -8.16 -8.75
N GLU A 233 -7.13 -9.17 -8.39
CA GLU A 233 -7.04 -10.46 -9.08
C GLU A 233 -7.33 -10.32 -10.57
N HIS A 234 -8.29 -9.48 -10.98
CA HIS A 234 -8.58 -9.26 -12.41
C HIS A 234 -7.45 -8.51 -13.13
N ILE A 235 -6.75 -7.60 -12.47
CA ILE A 235 -5.58 -6.92 -13.04
C ILE A 235 -4.41 -7.89 -13.18
N GLY A 236 -4.13 -8.70 -12.15
CA GLY A 236 -2.98 -9.62 -12.09
C GLY A 236 -3.20 -10.98 -12.75
N GLY A 237 -4.45 -11.31 -13.11
CA GLY A 237 -4.86 -12.61 -13.66
C GLY A 237 -5.67 -13.43 -12.66
N ALA A 238 -7.00 -13.22 -12.67
CA ALA A 238 -7.93 -13.81 -11.71
C ALA A 238 -7.85 -15.32 -11.64
N ASP A 239 -7.76 -16.00 -12.80
CA ASP A 239 -7.68 -17.47 -12.85
C ASP A 239 -6.45 -18.01 -12.12
N ALA A 240 -5.29 -17.40 -12.36
CA ALA A 240 -4.04 -17.84 -11.74
C ALA A 240 -4.08 -17.63 -10.21
N SER A 241 -4.53 -16.48 -9.75
CA SER A 241 -4.59 -16.12 -8.33
C SER A 241 -5.58 -17.01 -7.57
N LEU A 242 -6.78 -17.20 -8.12
CA LEU A 242 -7.82 -18.01 -7.49
C LEU A 242 -7.48 -19.51 -7.50
N ASN A 243 -6.92 -20.03 -8.61
CA ASN A 243 -6.45 -21.40 -8.66
C ASN A 243 -5.30 -21.67 -7.67
N TYR A 244 -4.42 -20.69 -7.49
CA TYR A 244 -3.39 -20.78 -6.46
C TYR A 244 -4.00 -20.92 -5.06
N LEU A 245 -4.98 -20.11 -4.70
CA LEU A 245 -5.66 -20.20 -3.39
C LEU A 245 -6.45 -21.52 -3.27
N ALA A 246 -7.11 -21.96 -4.33
CA ALA A 246 -7.81 -23.24 -4.36
C ALA A 246 -6.90 -24.43 -4.06
N GLY A 247 -5.64 -24.39 -4.50
CA GLY A 247 -4.62 -25.39 -4.17
C GLY A 247 -4.30 -25.50 -2.67
N TYR A 248 -4.71 -24.53 -1.86
CA TYR A 248 -4.56 -24.53 -0.41
C TYR A 248 -5.89 -24.70 0.36
N GLY A 249 -6.91 -25.27 -0.32
CA GLY A 249 -8.18 -25.62 0.32
C GLY A 249 -9.24 -24.52 0.35
N VAL A 250 -8.98 -23.37 -0.28
CA VAL A 250 -9.96 -22.29 -0.43
C VAL A 250 -10.96 -22.64 -1.55
N LYS A 251 -12.24 -22.59 -1.26
CA LYS A 251 -13.33 -22.84 -2.23
C LYS A 251 -13.65 -21.55 -2.98
N VAL A 252 -13.32 -21.52 -4.27
CA VAL A 252 -13.54 -20.33 -5.12
C VAL A 252 -14.97 -20.33 -5.64
N LEU A 253 -15.65 -19.19 -5.46
CA LEU A 253 -17.01 -18.97 -5.96
C LEU A 253 -16.97 -18.01 -7.15
N ARG A 254 -17.57 -18.44 -8.27
CA ARG A 254 -17.73 -17.62 -9.49
C ARG A 254 -19.14 -17.83 -10.02
N ASP A 255 -19.96 -16.82 -9.98
CA ASP A 255 -21.34 -16.82 -10.46
C ASP A 255 -22.12 -18.08 -10.03
N THR A 256 -21.88 -18.53 -8.80
CA THR A 256 -22.44 -19.77 -8.26
C THR A 256 -22.88 -19.58 -6.83
N ALA A 257 -23.83 -20.42 -6.42
CA ALA A 257 -24.27 -20.57 -5.05
C ALA A 257 -23.90 -21.95 -4.52
N VAL A 258 -23.46 -22.01 -3.28
CA VAL A 258 -23.09 -23.26 -2.61
C VAL A 258 -24.00 -23.47 -1.40
N ARG A 259 -24.54 -24.67 -1.28
CA ARG A 259 -25.19 -25.10 -0.04
C ARG A 259 -24.10 -25.45 0.98
N LEU A 260 -24.14 -24.80 2.13
CA LEU A 260 -23.24 -25.16 3.22
C LEU A 260 -23.61 -26.56 3.75
N PRO A 261 -22.62 -27.34 4.22
CA PRO A 261 -22.89 -28.59 4.91
C PRO A 261 -23.82 -28.32 6.10
N GLU A 262 -24.81 -29.18 6.31
CA GLU A 262 -25.60 -29.16 7.53
C GLU A 262 -24.68 -29.53 8.67
N GLY A 263 -24.56 -28.63 9.67
CA GLY A 263 -23.72 -28.85 10.83
C GLY A 263 -24.24 -29.89 11.79
#